data_255869aa8678128a315a5936502b9d12
#
_entry.id   255869aa8678128a315a5936502b9d12
#
_cell.length_a   1.000
_cell.length_b   1.000
_cell.length_c   1.000
_cell.angle_alpha   90.00
_cell.angle_beta   90.00
_cell.angle_gamma   90.00
#
_symmetry.space_group_name_H-M   'P 1'
#
loop_
_entity.id
_entity.type
_entity.pdbx_description
1 polymer ?
#
loop_
_entity_poly.entity_id
_entity_poly.type
_entity_poly.pdbx_seq_one_letter_code
_entity_poly.pdbx_strand_id
1 'polypeptide(L)'
;MPDLKPNLLIEFEPMNKADRTIYVINGAASDGTNLSGGTGWLQSRTISSVGTITPPTGMTLNSQSATTLAITIDVTSSTVGDFEFDIAATLSTGEIKNLTVAIPVRDPGSN
;
A
#
# COMPACT_ATOMS: atom_id res chain seq x y z
N MET A 1 19.93 -7.25 -12.77
CA MET A 1 18.88 -6.81 -11.84
C MET A 1 17.83 -7.91 -11.73
N PRO A 2 17.46 -8.33 -10.53
CA PRO A 2 16.46 -9.38 -10.39
C PRO A 2 15.12 -8.98 -10.97
N ASP A 3 14.34 -9.96 -11.39
CA ASP A 3 12.98 -9.72 -11.87
C ASP A 3 12.07 -9.29 -10.73
N LEU A 4 11.08 -8.46 -11.05
CA LEU A 4 10.05 -8.09 -10.09
C LEU A 4 9.16 -9.30 -9.79
N LYS A 5 8.71 -9.41 -8.56
CA LYS A 5 7.76 -10.45 -8.18
C LYS A 5 6.39 -10.13 -8.80
N PRO A 6 5.75 -11.09 -9.45
CA PRO A 6 4.37 -10.87 -9.89
C PRO A 6 3.40 -10.94 -8.71
N ASN A 7 2.25 -10.32 -8.84
CA ASN A 7 1.12 -10.47 -7.91
C ASN A 7 1.47 -10.25 -6.45
N LEU A 8 2.11 -9.13 -6.15
CA LEU A 8 2.46 -8.81 -4.76
C LEU A 8 1.22 -8.36 -3.99
N LEU A 9 0.93 -9.05 -2.89
CA LEU A 9 -0.14 -8.68 -1.97
C LEU A 9 0.48 -8.09 -0.72
N ILE A 10 0.02 -6.91 -0.31
CA ILE A 10 0.47 -6.24 0.89
C ILE A 10 -0.70 -6.17 1.86
N GLU A 11 -0.58 -6.87 2.98
CA GLU A 11 -1.62 -6.91 4.01
C GLU A 11 -1.22 -6.00 5.16
N PHE A 12 -2.10 -5.06 5.49
CA PHE A 12 -1.87 -4.14 6.58
C PHE A 12 -2.57 -4.59 7.85
N GLU A 13 -2.12 -4.05 8.98
CA GLU A 13 -2.81 -4.23 10.24
C GLU A 13 -4.22 -3.64 10.16
N PRO A 14 -5.18 -4.21 10.90
CA PRO A 14 -6.54 -3.69 10.88
C PRO A 14 -6.62 -2.26 11.37
N MET A 15 -7.57 -1.51 10.80
CA MET A 15 -7.93 -0.18 11.28
C MET A 15 -9.36 -0.21 11.79
N ASN A 16 -9.71 0.74 12.64
CA ASN A 16 -11.08 0.87 13.13
C ASN A 16 -11.91 1.71 12.17
N LYS A 17 -13.19 1.40 12.08
CA LYS A 17 -14.14 2.21 11.31
C LYS A 17 -14.10 3.66 11.82
N ALA A 18 -14.14 4.60 10.90
CA ALA A 18 -14.09 6.04 11.13
C ALA A 18 -12.73 6.59 11.56
N ASP A 19 -11.74 5.73 11.83
CA ASP A 19 -10.38 6.21 12.06
C ASP A 19 -9.76 6.67 10.75
N ARG A 20 -8.87 7.64 10.86
CA ARG A 20 -8.01 8.06 9.76
C ARG A 20 -6.64 7.47 9.98
N THR A 21 -6.19 6.65 9.05
CA THR A 21 -4.96 5.89 9.23
C THR A 21 -4.02 6.12 8.05
N ILE A 22 -2.74 6.28 8.36
CA ILE A 22 -1.71 6.45 7.36
C ILE A 22 -0.93 5.15 7.28
N TYR A 23 -0.88 4.57 6.08
CA TYR A 23 -0.10 3.36 5.82
C TYR A 23 1.05 3.67 4.88
N VAL A 24 2.18 3.03 5.12
CA VAL A 24 3.38 3.17 4.30
C VAL A 24 3.71 1.83 3.67
N ILE A 25 3.84 1.82 2.35
CA ILE A 25 4.27 0.65 1.60
C ILE A 25 5.74 0.84 1.29
N ASN A 26 6.60 0.21 2.08
CA ASN A 26 8.04 0.36 1.91
C ASN A 26 8.55 -0.70 0.93
N GLY A 27 9.03 -0.26 -0.22
CA GLY A 27 9.55 -1.15 -1.26
C GLY A 27 11.05 -1.38 -1.18
N ALA A 28 11.73 -0.76 -0.24
CA ALA A 28 13.16 -0.96 -0.07
C ALA A 28 13.47 -2.39 0.33
N ALA A 29 14.72 -2.79 0.16
CA ALA A 29 15.15 -4.10 0.60
C ALA A 29 14.86 -4.27 2.10
N SER A 30 14.39 -5.46 2.46
CA SER A 30 14.06 -5.73 3.84
C SER A 30 15.33 -5.72 4.68
N ASP A 31 15.33 -4.90 5.72
CA ASP A 31 16.43 -4.85 6.69
C ASP A 31 15.94 -5.22 8.09
N GLY A 32 14.74 -5.77 8.17
CA GLY A 32 14.14 -6.14 9.44
C GLY A 32 13.42 -5.01 10.14
N THR A 33 13.42 -3.81 9.58
CA THR A 33 12.77 -2.66 10.18
C THR A 33 11.58 -2.16 9.37
N ASN A 34 11.24 -2.85 8.29
CA ASN A 34 10.17 -2.41 7.41
C ASN A 34 8.83 -2.42 8.13
N LEU A 35 8.14 -1.34 8.00
CA LEU A 35 6.76 -1.21 8.41
C LEU A 35 5.90 -1.75 7.28
N SER A 36 4.71 -2.17 7.56
CA SER A 36 3.71 -2.44 6.53
C SER A 36 4.22 -3.35 5.40
N GLY A 37 4.95 -4.39 5.75
CA GLY A 37 5.29 -5.42 4.78
C GLY A 37 6.27 -5.00 3.70
N GLY A 38 7.16 -4.10 4.01
CA GLY A 38 8.25 -3.79 3.10
C GLY A 38 9.04 -5.06 2.81
N THR A 39 8.96 -5.54 1.58
CA THR A 39 9.47 -6.85 1.22
C THR A 39 10.62 -6.77 0.23
N GLY A 40 11.14 -5.59 -0.03
CA GLY A 40 12.16 -5.43 -1.04
C GLY A 40 11.63 -5.62 -2.45
N TRP A 41 10.35 -5.37 -2.69
CA TRP A 41 9.74 -5.63 -3.99
C TRP A 41 10.32 -4.77 -5.10
N LEU A 42 10.96 -3.66 -4.75
CA LEU A 42 11.61 -2.81 -5.75
C LEU A 42 12.85 -3.45 -6.37
N GLN A 43 13.49 -4.38 -5.69
CA GLN A 43 14.64 -5.11 -6.24
C GLN A 43 15.70 -4.16 -6.82
N SER A 44 16.14 -3.20 -6.00
CA SER A 44 17.13 -2.16 -6.37
C SER A 44 16.62 -1.11 -7.36
N ARG A 45 15.35 -1.14 -7.72
CA ARG A 45 14.74 -0.10 -8.53
C ARG A 45 14.20 1.02 -7.63
N THR A 46 13.83 2.14 -8.23
CA THR A 46 13.19 3.24 -7.50
C THR A 46 11.84 3.54 -8.15
N ILE A 47 10.96 4.15 -7.35
CA ILE A 47 9.64 4.56 -7.83
C ILE A 47 9.77 5.89 -8.55
N SER A 48 9.33 5.94 -9.79
CA SER A 48 9.30 7.17 -10.59
C SER A 48 7.98 7.90 -10.41
N SER A 49 6.86 7.18 -10.44
CA SER A 49 5.54 7.78 -10.25
C SER A 49 4.56 6.71 -9.81
N VAL A 50 3.41 7.14 -9.27
CA VAL A 50 2.33 6.26 -8.87
C VAL A 50 1.04 6.78 -9.49
N GLY A 51 0.30 5.88 -10.11
CA GLY A 51 -0.99 6.24 -10.71
C GLY A 51 -2.03 6.59 -9.68
N THR A 52 -3.13 7.17 -10.13
CA THR A 52 -4.25 7.51 -9.26
C THR A 52 -4.81 6.23 -8.64
N ILE A 53 -4.92 6.22 -7.32
CA ILE A 53 -5.45 5.09 -6.58
C ILE A 53 -6.96 5.28 -6.43
N THR A 54 -7.72 4.24 -6.77
CA THR A 54 -9.17 4.25 -6.60
C THR A 54 -9.53 3.35 -5.45
N PRO A 55 -9.95 3.90 -4.29
CA PRO A 55 -10.33 3.06 -3.17
C PRO A 55 -11.67 2.36 -3.43
N PRO A 56 -11.93 1.23 -2.77
CA PRO A 56 -13.22 0.56 -2.91
C PRO A 56 -14.33 1.36 -2.25
N THR A 57 -15.56 1.06 -2.62
CA THR A 57 -16.73 1.71 -2.03
C THR A 57 -16.73 1.54 -0.51
N GLY A 58 -16.96 2.62 0.22
CA GLY A 58 -16.94 2.64 1.68
C GLY A 58 -15.62 3.10 2.27
N MET A 59 -14.56 3.15 1.46
CA MET A 59 -13.26 3.64 1.89
C MET A 59 -12.93 4.93 1.13
N THR A 60 -12.35 5.89 1.82
CA THR A 60 -11.93 7.17 1.24
C THR A 60 -10.42 7.28 1.29
N LEU A 61 -9.82 7.58 0.16
CA LEU A 61 -8.41 7.94 0.11
C LEU A 61 -8.29 9.45 0.28
N ASN A 62 -7.76 9.88 1.41
CA ASN A 62 -7.64 11.31 1.72
C ASN A 62 -6.45 11.93 0.99
N SER A 63 -5.36 11.18 0.89
CA SER A 63 -4.20 11.63 0.13
C SER A 63 -3.30 10.44 -0.20
N GLN A 64 -2.46 10.63 -1.20
CA GLN A 64 -1.42 9.69 -1.56
C GLN A 64 -0.15 10.45 -1.91
N SER A 65 0.98 9.86 -1.57
CA SER A 65 2.28 10.42 -1.95
C SER A 65 3.28 9.29 -2.10
N ALA A 66 4.39 9.59 -2.73
CA ALA A 66 5.43 8.58 -2.93
C ALA A 66 6.80 9.23 -2.86
N THR A 67 7.74 8.48 -2.28
CA THR A 67 9.16 8.77 -2.39
C THR A 67 9.76 7.76 -3.37
N THR A 68 11.09 7.78 -3.51
CA THR A 68 11.73 6.81 -4.42
C THR A 68 11.61 5.37 -3.94
N LEU A 69 11.33 5.15 -2.65
CA LEU A 69 11.34 3.81 -2.06
C LEU A 69 10.04 3.42 -1.40
N ALA A 70 9.11 4.35 -1.21
CA ALA A 70 7.90 4.07 -0.44
C ALA A 70 6.69 4.82 -0.99
N ILE A 71 5.52 4.23 -0.79
CA ILE A 71 4.23 4.83 -1.12
C ILE A 71 3.46 5.02 0.19
N THR A 72 2.94 6.22 0.40
CA THR A 72 2.17 6.55 1.60
C THR A 72 0.73 6.82 1.20
N ILE A 73 -0.20 6.19 1.91
CA ILE A 73 -1.63 6.41 1.69
C ILE A 73 -2.29 6.80 3.02
N ASP A 74 -3.26 7.68 2.93
CA ASP A 74 -4.01 8.19 4.08
C ASP A 74 -5.47 7.87 3.82
N VAL A 75 -6.04 6.98 4.62
CA VAL A 75 -7.36 6.42 4.35
C VAL A 75 -8.29 6.53 5.56
N THR A 76 -9.58 6.64 5.26
CA THR A 76 -10.66 6.57 6.23
C THR A 76 -11.70 5.60 5.68
N SER A 77 -12.31 4.79 6.54
CA SER A 77 -13.38 3.92 6.09
C SER A 77 -14.64 4.16 6.91
N SER A 78 -15.78 4.25 6.23
CA SER A 78 -17.07 4.41 6.87
C SER A 78 -17.77 3.07 7.11
N THR A 79 -17.19 1.97 6.64
CA THR A 79 -17.79 0.65 6.75
C THR A 79 -16.77 -0.36 7.24
N VAL A 80 -17.27 -1.43 7.86
CA VAL A 80 -16.48 -2.56 8.31
C VAL A 80 -16.37 -3.57 7.18
N GLY A 81 -15.23 -4.23 7.06
CA GLY A 81 -15.00 -5.28 6.07
C GLY A 81 -13.53 -5.43 5.74
N ASP A 82 -13.25 -6.32 4.83
CA ASP A 82 -11.91 -6.50 4.31
C ASP A 82 -11.84 -5.83 2.94
N PHE A 83 -11.04 -4.79 2.82
CA PHE A 83 -10.96 -4.00 1.60
C PHE A 83 -9.65 -4.28 0.87
N GLU A 84 -9.75 -4.40 -0.45
CA GLU A 84 -8.58 -4.55 -1.32
C GLU A 84 -8.66 -3.56 -2.47
N PHE A 85 -7.51 -3.04 -2.86
CA PHE A 85 -7.41 -2.18 -4.03
C PHE A 85 -5.99 -2.27 -4.60
N ASP A 86 -5.86 -1.85 -5.86
CA ASP A 86 -4.58 -1.96 -6.57
C ASP A 86 -3.91 -0.61 -6.69
N ILE A 87 -2.58 -0.66 -6.67
CA ILE A 87 -1.73 0.51 -6.89
C ILE A 87 -0.78 0.19 -8.04
N ALA A 88 -0.74 1.06 -9.03
CA ALA A 88 0.19 0.92 -10.15
C ALA A 88 1.37 1.85 -9.94
N ALA A 89 2.55 1.29 -9.76
CA ALA A 89 3.79 2.04 -9.58
C ALA A 89 4.65 1.92 -10.83
N THR A 90 5.05 3.07 -11.38
CA THR A 90 6.00 3.12 -12.50
C THR A 90 7.38 3.31 -11.92
N LEU A 91 8.30 2.46 -12.32
CA LEU A 91 9.65 2.43 -11.76
C LEU A 91 10.64 3.15 -12.67
N SER A 92 11.82 3.40 -12.14
CA SER A 92 12.87 4.12 -12.86
C SER A 92 13.31 3.41 -14.14
N THR A 93 13.11 2.12 -14.23
CA THR A 93 13.42 1.32 -15.42
C THR A 93 12.35 1.40 -16.49
N GLY A 94 11.19 2.01 -16.20
CA GLY A 94 10.03 2.02 -17.08
C GLY A 94 9.07 0.87 -16.83
N GLU A 95 9.43 -0.06 -15.97
CA GLU A 95 8.55 -1.16 -15.59
C GLU A 95 7.37 -0.63 -14.77
N ILE A 96 6.22 -1.29 -14.89
CA ILE A 96 5.04 -0.96 -14.09
C ILE A 96 4.77 -2.15 -13.18
N LYS A 97 4.74 -1.89 -11.87
CA LYS A 97 4.42 -2.90 -10.88
C LYS A 97 3.06 -2.62 -10.28
N ASN A 98 2.17 -3.60 -10.39
CA ASN A 98 0.86 -3.52 -9.77
C ASN A 98 0.92 -4.21 -8.42
N LEU A 99 0.49 -3.50 -7.38
CA LEU A 99 0.45 -4.00 -6.02
C LEU A 99 -1.00 -4.10 -5.58
N THR A 100 -1.34 -5.17 -4.89
CA THR A 100 -2.66 -5.29 -4.26
C THR A 100 -2.50 -5.02 -2.77
N VAL A 101 -3.30 -4.10 -2.24
CA VAL A 101 -3.26 -3.70 -0.84
C VAL A 101 -4.53 -4.20 -0.18
N ALA A 102 -4.38 -4.87 0.97
CA ALA A 102 -5.50 -5.36 1.75
C ALA A 102 -5.52 -4.69 3.12
N ILE A 103 -6.64 -4.07 3.46
CA ILE A 103 -6.82 -3.36 4.73
C ILE A 103 -8.10 -3.87 5.39
N PRO A 104 -7.99 -4.63 6.48
CA PRO A 104 -9.18 -5.01 7.25
C PRO A 104 -9.68 -3.82 8.07
N VAL A 105 -10.99 -3.61 8.09
CA VAL A 105 -11.63 -2.55 8.89
C VAL A 105 -12.57 -3.21 9.88
N ARG A 106 -12.45 -2.83 11.14
CA ARG A 106 -13.19 -3.43 12.25
C ARG A 106 -14.00 -2.36 12.98
N ASP A 107 -15.01 -2.78 13.72
CA ASP A 107 -15.70 -1.87 14.63
C ASP A 107 -14.80 -1.53 15.82
N PRO A 108 -14.82 -0.27 16.29
CA PRO A 108 -14.08 0.09 17.50
C PRO A 108 -14.54 -0.79 18.67
N GLY A 109 -13.56 -1.33 19.39
CA GLY A 109 -13.84 -2.18 20.56
C GLY A 109 -14.11 -3.63 20.24
N SER A 110 -14.10 -4.05 18.97
CA SER A 110 -14.35 -5.43 18.59
C SER A 110 -13.06 -6.23 18.35
N ASN A 111 -11.94 -5.64 18.60
CA ASN A 111 -10.64 -6.27 18.36
C ASN A 111 -10.20 -7.12 19.55
#